data_202af9f8ee0fc3dc710f1110f6039136
#
_entry.id   202af9f8ee0fc3dc710f1110f6039136
#
_cell.length_a   1.000
_cell.length_b   1.000
_cell.length_c   1.000
_cell.angle_alpha   90.00
_cell.angle_beta   90.00
_cell.angle_gamma   90.00
#
_symmetry.space_group_name_H-M   'P 1'
#
loop_
_entity.id
_entity.type
_entity.pdbx_description
1 polymer ?
#
loop_
_entity_poly.entity_id
_entity_poly.type
_entity_poly.pdbx_seq_one_letter_code
_entity_poly.pdbx_strand_id
1 'polypeptide(L)'
;MKDLLKKKIIDFAASIKIEKCSIAHYSGKSAVVCLFPYFSGYREGNLSLYAHSLDYHKIISEKLKLISDFIKSIAPSCTAECFCDIGPEVDRLLAYRAGLGFYGKNGMLINSEYGSFFFIGYVLCDLNLTPDAPIENECMGCGKCFEACPGGALSASGFDISKCASHISQKKGTLTKEEEEILKKSGLIFGCDACQKVCPHNKEACKAMKEFTENLMSGICLDDIKSLTNRQFSEKYGNRAFSWRGKKLLERNLELLS
;
A
#
# COMPACT_ATOMS: atom_id res chain seq x y z
N MET A 1 19.77 -24.16 -12.74
CA MET A 1 18.33 -24.20 -13.14
C MET A 1 17.49 -23.22 -12.35
N LYS A 2 17.57 -23.21 -11.00
CA LYS A 2 16.80 -22.27 -10.12
C LYS A 2 17.03 -20.79 -10.45
N ASP A 3 18.28 -20.37 -10.59
CA ASP A 3 18.66 -18.99 -10.91
C ASP A 3 18.23 -18.57 -12.32
N LEU A 4 18.23 -19.50 -13.27
CA LEU A 4 17.74 -19.23 -14.62
C LEU A 4 16.21 -18.95 -14.62
N LEU A 5 15.44 -19.74 -13.87
CA LEU A 5 14.00 -19.50 -13.74
C LEU A 5 13.71 -18.19 -13.02
N LYS A 6 14.42 -17.93 -11.90
CA LYS A 6 14.35 -16.65 -11.18
C LYS A 6 14.61 -15.48 -12.13
N LYS A 7 15.73 -15.53 -12.89
CA LYS A 7 16.07 -14.47 -13.85
C LYS A 7 14.95 -14.25 -14.87
N LYS A 8 14.42 -15.32 -15.48
CA LYS A 8 13.32 -15.22 -16.46
C LYS A 8 12.08 -14.53 -15.87
N ILE A 9 11.72 -14.84 -14.61
CA ILE A 9 10.56 -14.25 -13.94
C ILE A 9 10.81 -12.77 -13.67
N ILE A 10 11.98 -12.38 -13.18
CA ILE A 10 12.35 -10.99 -12.92
C ILE A 10 12.41 -10.18 -14.22
N ASP A 11 13.03 -10.73 -15.27
CA ASP A 11 13.08 -10.08 -16.59
C ASP A 11 11.66 -9.89 -17.19
N PHE A 12 10.78 -10.86 -17.00
CA PHE A 12 9.38 -10.73 -17.39
C PHE A 12 8.66 -9.64 -16.60
N ALA A 13 8.82 -9.59 -15.26
CA ALA A 13 8.26 -8.54 -14.43
C ALA A 13 8.71 -7.14 -14.89
N ALA A 14 9.99 -6.97 -15.19
CA ALA A 14 10.53 -5.73 -15.75
C ALA A 14 9.91 -5.37 -17.11
N SER A 15 9.67 -6.36 -17.98
CA SER A 15 9.04 -6.15 -19.30
C SER A 15 7.62 -5.60 -19.21
N ILE A 16 6.89 -5.93 -18.15
CA ILE A 16 5.55 -5.42 -17.84
C ILE A 16 5.56 -4.20 -16.89
N LYS A 17 6.73 -3.53 -16.75
CA LYS A 17 6.94 -2.31 -15.98
C LYS A 17 6.89 -2.48 -14.45
N ILE A 18 7.21 -3.66 -13.94
CA ILE A 18 7.45 -3.89 -12.52
C ILE A 18 8.96 -3.95 -12.31
N GLU A 19 9.56 -2.80 -11.94
CA GLU A 19 11.02 -2.65 -11.84
C GLU A 19 11.62 -3.32 -10.58
N LYS A 20 10.86 -3.37 -9.49
CA LYS A 20 11.28 -3.99 -8.22
C LYS A 20 10.52 -5.29 -8.01
N CYS A 21 11.16 -6.38 -8.39
CA CYS A 21 10.67 -7.74 -8.23
C CYS A 21 11.80 -8.61 -7.67
N SER A 22 11.52 -9.39 -6.64
CA SER A 22 12.51 -10.20 -5.93
C SER A 22 11.86 -11.44 -5.31
N ILE A 23 12.65 -12.37 -4.79
CA ILE A 23 12.17 -13.65 -4.29
C ILE A 23 12.35 -13.75 -2.77
N ALA A 24 11.28 -14.10 -2.07
CA ALA A 24 11.32 -14.56 -0.68
C ALA A 24 10.88 -16.02 -0.56
N HIS A 25 11.23 -16.66 0.55
CA HIS A 25 10.68 -17.98 0.90
C HIS A 25 9.55 -17.85 1.91
N TYR A 26 8.50 -18.63 1.71
CA TYR A 26 7.38 -18.76 2.62
C TYR A 26 6.86 -20.19 2.66
N SER A 27 6.98 -20.84 3.82
CA SER A 27 6.39 -22.17 4.07
C SER A 27 6.66 -23.23 2.97
N GLY A 28 7.94 -23.34 2.55
CA GLY A 28 8.37 -24.29 1.52
C GLY A 28 8.06 -23.87 0.07
N LYS A 29 7.45 -22.72 -0.14
CA LYS A 29 7.17 -22.11 -1.45
C LYS A 29 8.05 -20.90 -1.70
N SER A 30 8.11 -20.45 -2.94
CA SER A 30 8.72 -19.16 -3.31
C SER A 30 7.65 -18.09 -3.50
N ALA A 31 7.87 -16.95 -2.89
CA ALA A 31 7.07 -15.75 -3.12
C ALA A 31 7.82 -14.82 -4.07
N VAL A 32 7.26 -14.59 -5.25
CA VAL A 32 7.72 -13.57 -6.21
C VAL A 32 7.09 -12.25 -5.78
N VAL A 33 7.86 -11.41 -5.07
CA VAL A 33 7.37 -10.18 -4.44
C VAL A 33 7.66 -8.98 -5.33
N CYS A 34 6.67 -8.12 -5.50
CA CYS A 34 6.74 -6.96 -6.38
C CYS A 34 6.34 -5.68 -5.64
N LEU A 35 7.03 -4.57 -5.94
CA LEU A 35 6.67 -3.24 -5.48
C LEU A 35 6.00 -2.45 -6.62
N PHE A 36 4.96 -1.71 -6.26
CA PHE A 36 4.14 -0.91 -7.18
C PHE A 36 4.11 0.54 -6.69
N PRO A 37 5.06 1.40 -7.13
CA PRO A 37 5.16 2.78 -6.66
C PRO A 37 3.98 3.62 -7.14
N TYR A 38 3.40 4.42 -6.21
CA TYR A 38 2.19 5.21 -6.49
C TYR A 38 2.35 6.72 -6.30
N PHE A 39 3.50 7.20 -5.85
CA PHE A 39 3.68 8.61 -5.55
C PHE A 39 3.75 9.47 -6.80
N SER A 40 2.70 10.22 -7.07
CA SER A 40 2.57 11.15 -8.21
C SER A 40 2.65 12.63 -7.80
N GLY A 41 3.26 12.91 -6.65
CA GLY A 41 3.37 14.25 -6.06
C GLY A 41 2.32 14.52 -4.98
N TYR A 42 2.61 15.51 -4.13
CA TYR A 42 1.67 15.98 -3.13
C TYR A 42 0.56 16.80 -3.78
N ARG A 43 -0.67 16.58 -3.33
CA ARG A 43 -1.87 17.32 -3.74
C ARG A 43 -2.66 17.71 -2.51
N GLU A 44 -3.24 18.90 -2.54
CA GLU A 44 -4.21 19.31 -1.53
C GLU A 44 -5.48 18.47 -1.65
N GLY A 45 -6.08 18.16 -0.51
CA GLY A 45 -7.29 17.35 -0.45
C GLY A 45 -7.42 16.61 0.87
N ASN A 46 -8.48 15.86 1.02
CA ASN A 46 -8.83 15.16 2.26
C ASN A 46 -8.72 13.63 2.16
N LEU A 47 -8.08 13.11 1.11
CA LEU A 47 -7.76 11.70 0.93
C LEU A 47 -6.26 11.46 1.09
N SER A 48 -5.89 10.32 1.68
CA SER A 48 -4.50 9.86 1.71
C SER A 48 -3.97 9.57 0.31
N LEU A 49 -2.69 9.82 0.08
CA LEU A 49 -2.01 9.71 -1.22
C LEU A 49 -2.25 8.37 -1.92
N TYR A 50 -2.27 7.27 -1.17
CA TYR A 50 -2.49 5.94 -1.74
C TYR A 50 -3.90 5.74 -2.31
N ALA A 51 -4.86 6.58 -1.91
CA ALA A 51 -6.25 6.51 -2.36
C ALA A 51 -6.57 7.50 -3.50
N HIS A 52 -5.58 8.26 -3.99
CA HIS A 52 -5.81 9.26 -5.05
C HIS A 52 -6.08 8.62 -6.42
N SER A 53 -5.46 7.50 -6.74
CA SER A 53 -5.66 6.79 -8.01
C SER A 53 -6.92 5.92 -8.01
N LEU A 54 -7.14 5.19 -9.09
CA LEU A 54 -8.08 4.07 -9.11
C LEU A 54 -7.65 2.99 -8.10
N ASP A 55 -8.57 2.09 -7.78
CA ASP A 55 -8.33 1.03 -6.79
C ASP A 55 -7.13 0.17 -7.20
N TYR A 56 -6.08 0.24 -6.39
CA TYR A 56 -4.83 -0.46 -6.61
C TYR A 56 -4.97 -1.99 -6.60
N HIS A 57 -5.94 -2.53 -5.89
CA HIS A 57 -6.15 -3.98 -5.87
C HIS A 57 -6.39 -4.54 -7.26
N LYS A 58 -7.19 -3.86 -8.08
CA LYS A 58 -7.46 -4.29 -9.45
C LYS A 58 -6.20 -4.22 -10.32
N ILE A 59 -5.50 -3.09 -10.27
CA ILE A 59 -4.27 -2.87 -11.05
C ILE A 59 -3.21 -3.92 -10.69
N ILE A 60 -2.97 -4.12 -9.39
CA ILE A 60 -1.99 -5.07 -8.90
C ILE A 60 -2.38 -6.50 -9.25
N SER A 61 -3.64 -6.87 -9.04
CA SER A 61 -4.13 -8.22 -9.38
C SER A 61 -3.96 -8.55 -10.85
N GLU A 62 -4.22 -7.61 -11.75
CA GLU A 62 -3.99 -7.78 -13.19
C GLU A 62 -2.50 -8.00 -13.51
N LYS A 63 -1.61 -7.22 -12.90
CA LYS A 63 -0.15 -7.36 -13.06
C LYS A 63 0.37 -8.68 -12.50
N LEU A 64 -0.06 -9.05 -11.30
CA LEU A 64 0.34 -10.32 -10.68
C LEU A 64 -0.17 -11.53 -11.46
N LYS A 65 -1.38 -11.42 -12.05
CA LYS A 65 -1.92 -12.45 -12.92
C LYS A 65 -1.00 -12.69 -14.13
N LEU A 66 -0.47 -11.65 -14.75
CA LEU A 66 0.49 -11.81 -15.86
C LEU A 66 1.74 -12.58 -15.41
N ILE A 67 2.27 -12.29 -14.22
CA ILE A 67 3.41 -13.03 -13.64
C ILE A 67 3.03 -14.49 -13.39
N SER A 68 1.86 -14.74 -12.78
CA SER A 68 1.35 -16.08 -12.51
C SER A 68 1.20 -16.89 -13.80
N ASP A 69 0.61 -16.30 -14.85
CA ASP A 69 0.42 -16.94 -16.14
C ASP A 69 1.78 -17.22 -16.82
N PHE A 70 2.74 -16.30 -16.71
CA PHE A 70 4.10 -16.53 -17.21
C PHE A 70 4.80 -17.67 -16.46
N ILE A 71 4.70 -17.71 -15.12
CA ILE A 71 5.27 -18.84 -14.31
C ILE A 71 4.70 -20.17 -14.80
N LYS A 72 3.38 -20.26 -14.98
CA LYS A 72 2.71 -21.47 -15.48
C LYS A 72 3.11 -21.81 -16.90
N SER A 73 3.44 -20.82 -17.74
CA SER A 73 3.91 -21.08 -19.11
C SER A 73 5.30 -21.72 -19.17
N ILE A 74 6.19 -21.35 -18.23
CA ILE A 74 7.57 -21.90 -18.16
C ILE A 74 7.68 -23.13 -17.25
N ALA A 75 6.66 -23.38 -16.41
CA ALA A 75 6.56 -24.51 -15.51
C ALA A 75 5.10 -24.97 -15.39
N PRO A 76 4.55 -25.73 -16.36
CA PRO A 76 3.12 -26.03 -16.44
C PRO A 76 2.51 -26.79 -15.24
N SER A 77 3.33 -27.53 -14.49
CA SER A 77 2.91 -28.25 -13.28
C SER A 77 2.91 -27.38 -12.02
N CYS A 78 3.39 -26.13 -12.10
CA CYS A 78 3.52 -25.24 -10.97
C CYS A 78 2.18 -24.62 -10.58
N THR A 79 1.90 -24.56 -9.28
CA THR A 79 0.85 -23.70 -8.74
C THR A 79 1.40 -22.27 -8.62
N ALA A 80 0.57 -21.26 -8.90
CA ALA A 80 0.93 -19.85 -8.76
C ALA A 80 -0.30 -19.04 -8.40
N GLU A 81 -0.35 -18.51 -7.16
CA GLU A 81 -1.46 -17.80 -6.57
C GLU A 81 -1.07 -16.35 -6.27
N CYS A 82 -1.95 -15.39 -6.61
CA CYS A 82 -1.69 -13.95 -6.49
C CYS A 82 -2.30 -13.39 -5.20
N PHE A 83 -1.55 -12.52 -4.50
CA PHE A 83 -1.98 -11.89 -3.27
C PHE A 83 -1.60 -10.40 -3.24
N CYS A 84 -2.51 -9.59 -2.69
CA CYS A 84 -2.32 -8.17 -2.41
C CYS A 84 -3.16 -7.82 -1.17
N ASP A 85 -2.58 -7.29 -0.11
CA ASP A 85 -3.15 -6.97 1.20
C ASP A 85 -3.71 -8.17 1.98
N ILE A 86 -4.34 -9.11 1.32
CA ILE A 86 -4.93 -10.30 1.93
C ILE A 86 -4.21 -11.54 1.41
N GLY A 87 -3.39 -12.12 2.24
CA GLY A 87 -2.60 -13.31 1.90
C GLY A 87 -2.23 -14.11 3.15
N PRO A 88 -1.55 -15.26 2.97
CA PRO A 88 -1.16 -16.12 4.08
C PRO A 88 0.01 -15.57 4.91
N GLU A 89 0.72 -14.55 4.42
CA GLU A 89 1.82 -13.87 5.13
C GLU A 89 1.67 -12.35 4.99
N VAL A 90 2.27 -11.60 5.91
CA VAL A 90 2.30 -10.13 5.88
C VAL A 90 3.15 -9.65 4.71
N ASP A 91 2.56 -8.92 3.77
CA ASP A 91 3.19 -8.45 2.53
C ASP A 91 4.52 -7.74 2.78
N ARG A 92 4.56 -6.84 3.78
CA ARG A 92 5.77 -6.10 4.16
C ARG A 92 6.89 -7.01 4.66
N LEU A 93 6.55 -8.12 5.34
CA LEU A 93 7.54 -9.08 5.82
C LEU A 93 8.14 -9.86 4.66
N LEU A 94 7.33 -10.26 3.68
CA LEU A 94 7.82 -10.90 2.46
C LEU A 94 8.72 -9.96 1.67
N ALA A 95 8.33 -8.70 1.50
CA ALA A 95 9.13 -7.70 0.79
C ALA A 95 10.45 -7.39 1.51
N TYR A 96 10.45 -7.35 2.85
CA TYR A 96 11.68 -7.25 3.65
C TYR A 96 12.60 -8.45 3.42
N ARG A 97 12.07 -9.67 3.53
CA ARG A 97 12.83 -10.91 3.31
C ARG A 97 13.38 -11.02 1.89
N ALA A 98 12.67 -10.46 0.93
CA ALA A 98 13.09 -10.40 -0.49
C ALA A 98 14.12 -9.29 -0.77
N GLY A 99 14.57 -8.52 0.23
CA GLY A 99 15.54 -7.44 0.05
C GLY A 99 14.99 -6.21 -0.68
N LEU A 100 13.67 -6.04 -0.72
CA LEU A 100 13.03 -4.92 -1.43
C LEU A 100 12.94 -3.64 -0.60
N GLY A 101 13.32 -3.70 0.67
CA GLY A 101 13.34 -2.55 1.56
C GLY A 101 13.68 -2.92 3.00
N PHE A 102 13.70 -1.94 3.86
CA PHE A 102 13.94 -2.05 5.30
C PHE A 102 12.81 -1.39 6.10
N TYR A 103 12.63 -1.76 7.36
CA TYR A 103 11.58 -1.19 8.19
C TYR A 103 11.94 0.18 8.77
N GLY A 104 11.06 1.16 8.58
CA GLY A 104 11.09 2.42 9.30
C GLY A 104 10.53 2.32 10.72
N LYS A 105 10.91 3.26 11.60
CA LYS A 105 10.32 3.39 12.95
C LYS A 105 8.80 3.67 12.91
N ASN A 106 8.26 4.10 11.77
CA ASN A 106 6.82 4.25 11.53
C ASN A 106 6.13 2.95 11.10
N GLY A 107 6.84 1.81 11.08
CA GLY A 107 6.32 0.52 10.66
C GLY A 107 6.08 0.36 9.16
N MET A 108 6.45 1.36 8.35
CA MET A 108 6.40 1.25 6.89
C MET A 108 7.66 0.55 6.39
N LEU A 109 7.53 -0.20 5.30
CA LEU A 109 8.69 -0.63 4.53
C LEU A 109 9.19 0.54 3.68
N ILE A 110 10.51 0.73 3.61
CA ILE A 110 11.17 1.83 2.92
C ILE A 110 12.11 1.23 1.86
N ASN A 111 11.90 1.62 0.61
CA ASN A 111 12.78 1.32 -0.51
C ASN A 111 13.63 2.55 -0.85
N SER A 112 14.88 2.36 -1.29
CA SER A 112 15.80 3.46 -1.56
C SER A 112 15.35 4.41 -2.69
N GLU A 113 14.56 3.92 -3.65
CA GLU A 113 14.06 4.73 -4.79
C GLU A 113 12.64 5.23 -4.59
N TYR A 114 11.78 4.41 -3.96
CA TYR A 114 10.34 4.69 -3.85
C TYR A 114 9.96 5.28 -2.50
N GLY A 115 10.93 5.44 -1.58
CA GLY A 115 10.63 5.77 -0.20
C GLY A 115 9.71 4.70 0.40
N SER A 116 8.59 5.12 1.01
CA SER A 116 7.55 4.22 1.49
C SER A 116 6.24 4.32 0.69
N PHE A 117 6.27 4.94 -0.50
CA PHE A 117 5.09 5.21 -1.34
C PHE A 117 4.91 4.15 -2.42
N PHE A 118 4.74 2.91 -2.01
CA PHE A 118 4.45 1.78 -2.90
C PHE A 118 3.48 0.80 -2.26
N PHE A 119 2.75 0.10 -3.09
CA PHE A 119 2.00 -1.09 -2.71
C PHE A 119 2.89 -2.32 -2.87
N ILE A 120 2.52 -3.39 -2.20
CA ILE A 120 3.19 -4.68 -2.27
C ILE A 120 2.19 -5.71 -2.78
N GLY A 121 2.60 -6.53 -3.71
CA GLY A 121 1.86 -7.70 -4.11
C GLY A 121 2.83 -8.84 -4.40
N TYR A 122 2.36 -10.08 -4.35
CA TYR A 122 3.20 -11.23 -4.59
C TYR A 122 2.47 -12.39 -5.24
N VAL A 123 3.24 -13.23 -5.92
CA VAL A 123 2.79 -14.53 -6.43
C VAL A 123 3.47 -15.62 -5.62
N LEU A 124 2.66 -16.43 -4.93
CA LEU A 124 3.15 -17.59 -4.19
C LEU A 124 3.14 -18.83 -5.12
N CYS A 125 4.29 -19.42 -5.34
CA CYS A 125 4.42 -20.57 -6.23
C CYS A 125 5.24 -21.70 -5.58
N ASP A 126 5.03 -22.93 -6.04
CA ASP A 126 5.74 -24.13 -5.58
C ASP A 126 7.07 -24.38 -6.30
N LEU A 127 7.53 -23.42 -7.14
CA LEU A 127 8.87 -23.44 -7.67
C LEU A 127 9.91 -23.24 -6.55
N ASN A 128 10.99 -24.00 -6.62
CA ASN A 128 12.12 -23.79 -5.72
C ASN A 128 13.09 -22.77 -6.33
N LEU A 129 12.78 -21.46 -6.18
CA LEU A 129 13.63 -20.37 -6.65
C LEU A 129 14.66 -20.01 -5.57
N THR A 130 15.83 -19.50 -6.00
CA THR A 130 16.82 -18.97 -5.05
C THR A 130 16.29 -17.66 -4.42
N PRO A 131 16.11 -17.59 -3.09
CA PRO A 131 15.65 -16.38 -2.44
C PRO A 131 16.72 -15.29 -2.48
N ASP A 132 16.27 -14.04 -2.42
CA ASP A 132 17.12 -12.91 -2.12
C ASP A 132 17.28 -12.76 -0.60
N ALA A 133 18.19 -11.91 -0.18
CA ALA A 133 18.45 -11.61 1.24
C ALA A 133 17.97 -10.20 1.60
N PRO A 134 17.57 -9.97 2.85
CA PRO A 134 17.33 -8.62 3.35
C PRO A 134 18.53 -7.70 3.09
N ILE A 135 18.24 -6.42 2.80
CA ILE A 135 19.28 -5.41 2.64
C ILE A 135 19.74 -4.88 4.00
N GLU A 136 21.00 -4.45 4.09
CA GLU A 136 21.63 -3.92 5.32
C GLU A 136 21.34 -2.42 5.56
N ASN A 137 20.28 -1.88 4.96
CA ASN A 137 19.89 -0.48 5.17
C ASN A 137 19.03 -0.33 6.43
N GLU A 138 19.15 0.82 7.08
CA GLU A 138 18.44 1.11 8.31
C GLU A 138 17.73 2.48 8.28
N CYS A 139 16.68 2.58 9.10
CA CYS A 139 16.01 3.84 9.36
C CYS A 139 16.95 4.80 10.10
N MET A 140 16.99 6.06 9.70
CA MET A 140 17.80 7.12 10.36
C MET A 140 17.47 7.35 11.83
N GLY A 141 16.38 6.81 12.35
CA GLY A 141 15.97 6.95 13.77
C GLY A 141 15.62 8.39 14.18
N CYS A 142 15.34 9.29 13.25
CA CYS A 142 15.20 10.74 13.51
C CYS A 142 13.97 11.17 14.32
N GLY A 143 13.00 10.26 14.60
CA GLY A 143 11.82 10.52 15.42
C GLY A 143 10.71 11.37 14.77
N LYS A 144 10.91 12.02 13.63
CA LYS A 144 9.95 12.93 12.99
C LYS A 144 8.57 12.31 12.76
N CYS A 145 8.51 11.00 12.47
CA CYS A 145 7.24 10.29 12.29
C CYS A 145 6.45 10.17 13.61
N PHE A 146 7.11 10.13 14.76
CA PHE A 146 6.46 10.13 16.08
C PHE A 146 5.84 11.50 16.36
N GLU A 147 6.60 12.58 16.13
CA GLU A 147 6.16 13.96 16.34
C GLU A 147 4.98 14.35 15.44
N ALA A 148 5.01 13.89 14.18
CA ALA A 148 3.97 14.20 13.19
C ALA A 148 2.71 13.35 13.33
N CYS A 149 2.69 12.31 14.18
CA CYS A 149 1.55 11.39 14.29
C CYS A 149 0.36 12.07 14.99
N PRO A 150 -0.80 12.29 14.31
CA PRO A 150 -1.92 13.05 14.87
C PRO A 150 -2.48 12.49 16.19
N GLY A 151 -2.46 11.16 16.34
CA GLY A 151 -2.95 10.48 17.53
C GLY A 151 -1.85 9.98 18.47
N GLY A 152 -0.56 10.23 18.16
CA GLY A 152 0.54 9.66 18.96
C GLY A 152 0.59 8.13 18.89
N ALA A 153 0.12 7.54 17.79
CA ALA A 153 0.11 6.08 17.59
C ALA A 153 1.52 5.47 17.52
N LEU A 154 2.51 6.28 17.20
CA LEU A 154 3.91 5.87 17.05
C LEU A 154 4.74 6.36 18.20
N SER A 155 5.54 5.49 18.80
CA SER A 155 6.43 5.81 19.92
C SER A 155 7.69 4.93 19.89
N ALA A 156 8.65 5.24 20.76
CA ALA A 156 9.83 4.40 20.94
C ALA A 156 9.48 2.98 21.45
N SER A 157 8.36 2.84 22.17
CA SER A 157 7.87 1.56 22.71
C SER A 157 7.05 0.73 21.72
N GLY A 158 6.67 1.31 20.54
CA GLY A 158 5.94 0.57 19.52
C GLY A 158 4.82 1.35 18.85
N PHE A 159 3.89 0.61 18.26
CA PHE A 159 2.76 1.12 17.48
C PHE A 159 1.43 0.73 18.14
N ASP A 160 0.64 1.73 18.49
CA ASP A 160 -0.74 1.58 18.96
C ASP A 160 -1.72 1.87 17.83
N ILE A 161 -2.26 0.82 17.21
CA ILE A 161 -3.20 0.91 16.10
C ILE A 161 -4.48 1.66 16.46
N SER A 162 -4.93 1.62 17.72
CA SER A 162 -6.15 2.28 18.17
C SER A 162 -6.08 3.81 18.04
N LYS A 163 -4.86 4.37 18.05
CA LYS A 163 -4.57 5.79 17.91
C LYS A 163 -4.20 6.21 16.49
N CYS A 164 -4.11 5.25 15.55
CA CYS A 164 -3.73 5.55 14.18
C CYS A 164 -4.89 6.21 13.40
N ALA A 165 -4.70 7.43 12.93
CA ALA A 165 -5.70 8.15 12.14
C ALA A 165 -6.15 7.37 10.90
N SER A 166 -5.25 6.63 10.23
CA SER A 166 -5.59 5.78 9.09
C SER A 166 -6.55 4.65 9.50
N HIS A 167 -6.33 4.02 10.65
CA HIS A 167 -7.23 3.00 11.19
C HIS A 167 -8.57 3.60 11.59
N ILE A 168 -8.54 4.70 12.34
CA ILE A 168 -9.74 5.41 12.82
C ILE A 168 -10.61 5.88 11.65
N SER A 169 -10.02 6.45 10.60
CA SER A 169 -10.75 6.91 9.41
C SER A 169 -11.55 5.80 8.72
N GLN A 170 -11.16 4.54 8.92
CA GLN A 170 -11.78 3.36 8.32
C GLN A 170 -12.61 2.52 9.30
N LYS A 171 -12.72 2.94 10.57
CA LYS A 171 -13.52 2.28 11.60
C LYS A 171 -15.00 2.47 11.32
N LYS A 172 -15.77 1.37 11.32
CA LYS A 172 -17.24 1.42 11.20
C LYS A 172 -17.89 1.85 12.51
N GLY A 173 -19.08 2.41 12.41
CA GLY A 173 -19.87 2.86 13.56
C GLY A 173 -19.47 4.25 14.06
N THR A 174 -19.80 4.54 15.31
CA THR A 174 -19.53 5.82 15.96
C THR A 174 -18.09 5.87 16.47
N LEU A 175 -17.46 7.02 16.33
CA LEU A 175 -16.15 7.31 16.91
C LEU A 175 -16.30 7.79 18.36
N THR A 176 -15.31 7.56 19.18
CA THR A 176 -15.17 8.22 20.48
C THR A 176 -14.71 9.67 20.28
N LYS A 177 -14.89 10.54 21.27
CA LYS A 177 -14.41 11.92 21.20
C LYS A 177 -12.92 12.02 20.94
N GLU A 178 -12.11 11.11 21.52
CA GLU A 178 -10.67 11.05 21.27
C GLU A 178 -10.36 10.68 19.81
N GLU A 179 -11.06 9.70 19.25
CA GLU A 179 -10.91 9.32 17.85
C GLU A 179 -11.33 10.44 16.89
N GLU A 180 -12.40 11.17 17.22
CA GLU A 180 -12.83 12.36 16.46
C GLU A 180 -11.75 13.44 16.43
N GLU A 181 -11.14 13.76 17.58
CA GLU A 181 -10.05 14.73 17.66
C GLU A 181 -8.81 14.30 16.88
N ILE A 182 -8.47 13.01 16.91
CA ILE A 182 -7.37 12.47 16.09
C ILE A 182 -7.68 12.64 14.60
N LEU A 183 -8.92 12.36 14.19
CA LEU A 183 -9.32 12.48 12.78
C LEU A 183 -9.31 13.95 12.33
N LYS A 184 -9.82 14.88 13.14
CA LYS A 184 -9.74 16.33 12.90
C LYS A 184 -8.31 16.80 12.73
N LYS A 185 -7.40 16.38 13.62
CA LYS A 185 -5.96 16.71 13.53
C LYS A 185 -5.31 16.17 12.24
N SER A 186 -5.76 15.02 11.74
CA SER A 186 -5.23 14.45 10.50
C SER A 186 -5.66 15.23 9.25
N GLY A 187 -6.85 15.83 9.27
CA GLY A 187 -7.47 16.51 8.13
C GLY A 187 -7.89 15.58 6.99
N LEU A 188 -7.82 14.26 7.17
CA LEU A 188 -8.11 13.29 6.12
C LEU A 188 -9.34 12.44 6.48
N ILE A 189 -10.26 12.32 5.53
CA ILE A 189 -11.46 11.47 5.68
C ILE A 189 -11.18 9.99 5.45
N PHE A 190 -10.05 9.67 4.82
CA PHE A 190 -9.67 8.29 4.51
C PHE A 190 -8.15 8.14 4.44
N GLY A 191 -7.60 7.21 5.23
CA GLY A 191 -6.16 7.00 5.34
C GLY A 191 -5.45 8.07 6.17
N CYS A 192 -4.12 8.06 6.15
CA CYS A 192 -3.27 9.07 6.77
C CYS A 192 -1.83 8.95 6.25
N ASP A 193 -1.21 10.09 5.88
CA ASP A 193 0.16 10.12 5.34
C ASP A 193 1.13 10.83 6.28
N ALA A 194 0.71 11.26 7.48
CA ALA A 194 1.50 12.15 8.33
C ALA A 194 2.93 11.63 8.59
N CYS A 195 3.07 10.37 8.99
CA CYS A 195 4.36 9.74 9.25
C CYS A 195 5.22 9.52 7.99
N GLN A 196 4.59 9.39 6.81
CA GLN A 196 5.30 9.26 5.53
C GLN A 196 5.76 10.61 4.99
N LYS A 197 4.92 11.66 5.07
CA LYS A 197 5.23 13.01 4.57
C LYS A 197 6.46 13.62 5.22
N VAL A 198 6.70 13.36 6.49
CA VAL A 198 7.85 13.90 7.24
C VAL A 198 9.10 13.03 7.17
N CYS A 199 9.00 11.83 6.59
CA CYS A 199 10.12 10.89 6.55
C CYS A 199 11.21 11.36 5.58
N PRO A 200 12.49 11.51 6.03
CA PRO A 200 13.58 11.93 5.15
C PRO A 200 13.80 10.98 3.96
N HIS A 201 13.53 9.68 4.12
CA HIS A 201 13.65 8.70 3.04
C HIS A 201 12.60 8.89 1.92
N ASN A 202 11.58 9.71 2.14
CA ASN A 202 10.55 10.02 1.16
C ASN A 202 10.81 11.32 0.37
N LYS A 203 11.87 12.07 0.69
CA LYS A 203 12.14 13.38 0.05
C LYS A 203 12.37 13.28 -1.45
N GLU A 204 13.01 12.20 -1.88
CA GLU A 204 13.36 11.97 -3.29
C GLU A 204 12.47 10.90 -3.94
N ALA A 205 11.45 10.43 -3.24
CA ALA A 205 10.47 9.55 -3.84
C ALA A 205 9.70 10.30 -4.93
N CYS A 206 9.92 9.94 -6.17
CA CYS A 206 9.36 10.67 -7.33
C CYS A 206 8.78 9.75 -8.40
N LYS A 207 8.81 8.44 -8.17
CA LYS A 207 8.33 7.46 -9.15
C LYS A 207 6.91 7.00 -8.82
N ALA A 208 6.09 6.92 -9.86
CA ALA A 208 4.81 6.22 -9.84
C ALA A 208 4.68 5.42 -11.12
N MET A 209 4.04 4.27 -11.05
CA MET A 209 3.59 3.56 -12.25
C MET A 209 2.53 4.41 -12.96
N LYS A 210 2.50 4.33 -14.30
CA LYS A 210 1.56 5.11 -15.13
C LYS A 210 0.11 4.94 -14.66
N GLU A 211 -0.28 3.74 -14.32
CA GLU A 211 -1.62 3.39 -13.85
C GLU A 211 -2.04 4.16 -12.58
N PHE A 212 -1.07 4.58 -11.76
CA PHE A 212 -1.31 5.38 -10.55
C PHE A 212 -1.14 6.89 -10.75
N THR A 213 -0.90 7.35 -11.98
CA THR A 213 -0.79 8.78 -12.30
C THR A 213 -2.01 9.32 -13.04
N GLU A 214 -2.93 8.46 -13.42
CA GLU A 214 -4.13 8.80 -14.17
C GLU A 214 -5.38 8.82 -13.26
N ASN A 215 -6.39 9.59 -13.67
CA ASN A 215 -7.68 9.69 -12.96
C ASN A 215 -7.54 10.00 -11.46
N LEU A 216 -6.63 10.89 -11.11
CA LEU A 216 -6.35 11.24 -9.72
C LEU A 216 -7.48 12.05 -9.10
N MET A 217 -7.80 11.71 -7.84
CA MET A 217 -8.76 12.41 -7.00
C MET A 217 -8.18 12.56 -5.60
N SER A 218 -7.87 13.78 -5.19
CA SER A 218 -7.26 14.05 -3.88
C SER A 218 -8.27 14.33 -2.77
N GLY A 219 -9.53 14.56 -3.12
CA GLY A 219 -10.58 14.83 -2.14
C GLY A 219 -11.98 14.69 -2.71
N ILE A 220 -12.95 14.63 -1.82
CA ILE A 220 -14.38 14.70 -2.09
C ILE A 220 -15.04 15.62 -1.05
N CYS A 221 -16.15 16.25 -1.37
CA CYS A 221 -16.94 17.01 -0.42
C CYS A 221 -18.24 16.28 -0.04
N LEU A 222 -18.90 16.75 1.02
CA LEU A 222 -20.12 16.11 1.51
C LEU A 222 -21.24 16.17 0.44
N ASP A 223 -21.34 17.28 -0.29
CA ASP A 223 -22.35 17.46 -1.33
C ASP A 223 -22.17 16.49 -2.51
N ASP A 224 -20.94 16.05 -2.77
CA ASP A 224 -20.65 15.06 -3.83
C ASP A 224 -21.31 13.70 -3.58
N ILE A 225 -21.58 13.37 -2.31
CA ILE A 225 -22.04 12.04 -1.92
C ILE A 225 -23.37 12.03 -1.16
N LYS A 226 -23.73 13.12 -0.45
CA LYS A 226 -24.89 13.18 0.45
C LYS A 226 -26.20 12.75 -0.23
N SER A 227 -26.46 13.23 -1.44
CA SER A 227 -27.68 12.93 -2.19
C SER A 227 -27.68 11.56 -2.89
N LEU A 228 -26.53 10.88 -2.97
CA LEU A 228 -26.41 9.62 -3.69
C LEU A 228 -27.03 8.47 -2.88
N THR A 229 -27.74 7.58 -3.56
CA THR A 229 -28.06 6.26 -3.02
C THR A 229 -26.76 5.41 -2.94
N ASN A 230 -26.78 4.34 -2.16
CA ASN A 230 -25.62 3.43 -2.10
C ASN A 230 -25.26 2.86 -3.48
N ARG A 231 -26.25 2.60 -4.33
CA ARG A 231 -26.03 2.11 -5.70
C ARG A 231 -25.31 3.19 -6.54
N GLN A 232 -25.81 4.42 -6.54
CA GLN A 232 -25.20 5.54 -7.27
C GLN A 232 -23.78 5.84 -6.76
N PHE A 233 -23.56 5.76 -5.43
CA PHE A 233 -22.23 5.89 -4.84
C PHE A 233 -21.28 4.80 -5.37
N SER A 234 -21.72 3.55 -5.39
CA SER A 234 -20.93 2.43 -5.93
C SER A 234 -20.65 2.57 -7.43
N GLU A 235 -21.61 3.04 -8.21
CA GLU A 235 -21.44 3.30 -9.63
C GLU A 235 -20.41 4.42 -9.88
N LYS A 236 -20.41 5.49 -9.07
CA LYS A 236 -19.51 6.64 -9.21
C LYS A 236 -18.11 6.40 -8.66
N TYR A 237 -18.00 5.74 -7.51
CA TYR A 237 -16.76 5.63 -6.73
C TYR A 237 -16.30 4.18 -6.46
N GLY A 238 -17.03 3.17 -6.92
CA GLY A 238 -16.73 1.75 -6.64
C GLY A 238 -15.38 1.27 -7.17
N ASN A 239 -14.75 2.06 -8.07
CA ASN A 239 -13.41 1.84 -8.57
C ASN A 239 -12.31 2.57 -7.79
N ARG A 240 -12.60 3.07 -6.58
CA ARG A 240 -11.68 3.81 -5.71
C ARG A 240 -11.42 3.06 -4.41
N ALA A 241 -10.18 3.04 -3.95
CA ALA A 241 -9.81 2.37 -2.71
C ALA A 241 -10.61 2.87 -1.49
N PHE A 242 -10.97 4.16 -1.44
CA PHE A 242 -11.73 4.73 -0.32
C PHE A 242 -13.20 4.29 -0.28
N SER A 243 -13.73 3.68 -1.33
CA SER A 243 -15.16 3.31 -1.40
C SER A 243 -15.51 2.00 -0.67
N TRP A 244 -14.53 1.15 -0.37
CA TRP A 244 -14.75 -0.22 0.12
C TRP A 244 -15.50 -0.32 1.45
N ARG A 245 -15.41 0.70 2.30
CA ARG A 245 -16.17 0.77 3.57
C ARG A 245 -17.58 1.32 3.40
N GLY A 246 -17.90 1.84 2.22
CA GLY A 246 -19.21 2.39 1.88
C GLY A 246 -19.38 3.87 2.21
N LYS A 247 -20.45 4.44 1.66
CA LYS A 247 -20.79 5.87 1.70
C LYS A 247 -20.88 6.46 3.13
N LYS A 248 -21.60 5.77 4.02
CA LYS A 248 -21.88 6.26 5.39
C LYS A 248 -20.62 6.59 6.21
N LEU A 249 -19.53 5.84 5.99
CA LEU A 249 -18.27 6.11 6.69
C LEU A 249 -17.66 7.42 6.23
N LEU A 250 -17.68 7.67 4.92
CA LEU A 250 -17.14 8.91 4.35
C LEU A 250 -18.01 10.12 4.72
N GLU A 251 -19.34 9.98 4.72
CA GLU A 251 -20.27 11.02 5.19
C GLU A 251 -19.95 11.41 6.62
N ARG A 252 -19.86 10.46 7.55
CA ARG A 252 -19.48 10.72 8.94
C ARG A 252 -18.17 11.49 9.04
N ASN A 253 -17.14 11.06 8.32
CA ASN A 253 -15.82 11.69 8.38
C ASN A 253 -15.83 13.10 7.76
N LEU A 254 -16.58 13.31 6.68
CA LEU A 254 -16.76 14.63 6.06
C LEU A 254 -17.52 15.60 7.00
N GLU A 255 -18.62 15.14 7.62
CA GLU A 255 -19.38 15.94 8.60
C GLU A 255 -18.52 16.31 9.82
N LEU A 256 -17.57 15.45 10.20
CA LEU A 256 -16.66 15.71 11.32
C LEU A 256 -15.60 16.76 10.97
N LEU A 257 -15.20 16.87 9.69
CA LEU A 257 -14.13 17.75 9.21
C LEU A 257 -14.66 19.07 8.61
N SER A 258 -15.96 19.20 8.41
CA SER A 258 -16.64 20.45 8.04
C SER A 258 -16.88 21.32 9.28
#